data_eeed43c310bcbb8bdff79724dd3bfbe5
#
_entry.id   eeed43c310bcbb8bdff79724dd3bfbe5
#
_cell.length_a   1.000
_cell.length_b   1.000
_cell.length_c   1.000
_cell.angle_alpha   90.00
_cell.angle_beta   90.00
_cell.angle_gamma   90.00
#
_symmetry.space_group_name_H-M   'P 1'
#
loop_
_entity.id
_entity.type
_entity.pdbx_description
1 polymer ?
#
loop_
_entity_poly.entity_id
_entity_poly.type
_entity_poly.pdbx_seq_one_letter_code
_entity_poly.pdbx_strand_id
1 'polypeptide(L)'
;MLSGLLPRLNRLSRAITRGRLPERAIEATGLSLDRPGVTVLLTLHSADAPLRVGEIADRMQVVGPHVTRHVTALEKRGLVRRVADPSDQRARLVELTGSGSEAADAYKRNLFGWIAGVLADWPAQDREGLARLLGRLADDTAAHLDALDQD
;
A
#
# COMPACT_ATOMS: atom_id res chain seq x y z
N MET A 1 19.92 -2.97 -24.22
CA MET A 1 19.78 -2.25 -22.94
C MET A 1 18.54 -2.70 -22.16
N LEU A 2 17.35 -2.74 -22.74
CA LEU A 2 16.11 -3.21 -22.07
C LEU A 2 16.05 -4.73 -21.84
N SER A 3 16.74 -5.53 -22.65
CA SER A 3 16.78 -7.01 -22.51
C SER A 3 17.29 -7.51 -21.14
N GLY A 4 18.07 -6.71 -20.43
CA GLY A 4 18.55 -7.04 -19.08
C GLY A 4 17.64 -6.55 -17.95
N LEU A 5 16.66 -5.70 -18.20
CA LEU A 5 15.80 -5.11 -17.16
C LEU A 5 14.75 -6.12 -16.67
N LEU A 6 14.02 -6.77 -17.59
CA LEU A 6 12.97 -7.73 -17.24
C LEU A 6 13.47 -8.90 -16.38
N PRO A 7 14.60 -9.56 -16.71
CA PRO A 7 15.13 -10.63 -15.85
C PRO A 7 15.50 -10.13 -14.44
N ARG A 8 15.99 -8.91 -14.31
CA ARG A 8 16.32 -8.29 -12.99
C ARG A 8 15.08 -7.97 -12.18
N LEU A 9 14.05 -7.40 -12.81
CA LEU A 9 12.75 -7.16 -12.18
C LEU A 9 12.10 -8.47 -11.73
N ASN A 10 12.11 -9.50 -12.58
CA ASN A 10 11.58 -10.81 -12.22
C ASN A 10 12.35 -11.45 -11.06
N ARG A 11 13.67 -11.30 -11.02
CA ARG A 11 14.49 -11.80 -9.89
C ARG A 11 14.17 -11.08 -8.60
N LEU A 12 14.03 -9.74 -8.65
CA LEU A 12 13.66 -8.92 -7.49
C LEU A 12 12.26 -9.30 -6.98
N SER A 13 11.27 -9.38 -7.87
CA SER A 13 9.91 -9.79 -7.55
C SER A 13 9.88 -11.16 -6.88
N ARG A 14 10.60 -12.14 -7.43
CA ARG A 14 10.71 -13.49 -6.85
C ARG A 14 11.37 -13.46 -5.47
N ALA A 15 12.40 -12.66 -5.27
CA ALA A 15 13.08 -12.55 -3.99
C ALA A 15 12.13 -11.98 -2.91
N ILE A 16 11.38 -10.93 -3.23
CA ILE A 16 10.37 -10.33 -2.35
C ILE A 16 9.28 -11.36 -2.01
N THR A 17 8.75 -12.05 -3.02
CA THR A 17 7.67 -13.04 -2.84
C THR A 17 8.14 -14.24 -2.02
N ARG A 18 9.32 -14.82 -2.32
CA ARG A 18 9.89 -15.95 -1.56
C ARG A 18 10.22 -15.55 -0.14
N GLY A 19 10.74 -14.34 0.07
CA GLY A 19 11.07 -13.80 1.37
C GLY A 19 9.83 -13.50 2.22
N ARG A 20 8.63 -13.57 1.64
CA ARG A 20 7.37 -13.22 2.32
C ARG A 20 7.47 -11.87 3.02
N LEU A 21 8.11 -10.90 2.32
CA LEU A 21 8.41 -9.62 2.93
C LEU A 21 7.17 -8.88 3.47
N PRO A 22 6.05 -8.81 2.72
CA PRO A 22 4.85 -8.17 3.24
C PRO A 22 4.31 -8.87 4.49
N GLU A 23 4.30 -10.20 4.51
CA GLU A 23 3.82 -11.00 5.64
C GLU A 23 4.71 -10.80 6.87
N ARG A 24 6.02 -10.79 6.69
CA ARG A 24 6.97 -10.50 7.79
C ARG A 24 6.81 -9.08 8.34
N ALA A 25 6.56 -8.11 7.46
CA ALA A 25 6.30 -6.73 7.89
C ALA A 25 4.98 -6.63 8.69
N ILE A 26 3.97 -7.43 8.33
CA ILE A 26 2.70 -7.55 9.09
C ILE A 26 2.95 -8.23 10.44
N GLU A 27 3.60 -9.40 10.43
CA GLU A 27 3.92 -10.16 11.65
C GLU A 27 4.69 -9.30 12.66
N ALA A 28 5.63 -8.50 12.19
CA ALA A 28 6.43 -7.60 13.03
C ALA A 28 5.63 -6.43 13.64
N THR A 29 4.40 -6.15 13.19
CA THR A 29 3.51 -5.19 13.87
C THR A 29 2.89 -5.76 15.15
N GLY A 30 2.96 -7.08 15.35
CA GLY A 30 2.25 -7.78 16.44
C GLY A 30 0.74 -7.90 16.22
N LEU A 31 0.22 -7.45 15.07
CA LEU A 31 -1.19 -7.51 14.73
C LEU A 31 -1.49 -8.70 13.82
N SER A 32 -2.56 -9.45 14.14
CA SER A 32 -3.03 -10.54 13.28
C SER A 32 -3.85 -9.98 12.12
N LEU A 33 -3.20 -9.32 11.17
CA LEU A 33 -3.79 -8.77 9.96
C LEU A 33 -3.44 -9.63 8.76
N ASP A 34 -4.33 -9.66 7.78
CA ASP A 34 -4.04 -10.20 6.45
C ASP A 34 -3.57 -9.10 5.49
N ARG A 35 -3.00 -9.48 4.36
CA ARG A 35 -2.52 -8.51 3.34
C ARG A 35 -3.63 -7.56 2.86
N PRO A 36 -4.84 -8.05 2.50
CA PRO A 36 -5.91 -7.14 2.09
C PRO A 36 -6.31 -6.13 3.18
N GLY A 37 -6.36 -6.55 4.44
CA GLY A 37 -6.63 -5.65 5.56
C GLY A 37 -5.56 -4.56 5.70
N VAL A 38 -4.29 -4.93 5.60
CA VAL A 38 -3.19 -3.95 5.57
C VAL A 38 -3.29 -3.02 4.36
N THR A 39 -3.66 -3.55 3.19
CA THR A 39 -3.85 -2.71 1.98
C THR A 39 -4.95 -1.67 2.20
N VAL A 40 -6.07 -2.03 2.84
CA VAL A 40 -7.12 -1.06 3.23
C VAL A 40 -6.56 0.03 4.15
N LEU A 41 -5.80 -0.36 5.19
CA LEU A 41 -5.19 0.62 6.11
C LEU A 41 -4.25 1.57 5.38
N LEU A 42 -3.39 1.06 4.48
CA LEU A 42 -2.46 1.87 3.71
C LEU A 42 -3.17 2.79 2.72
N THR A 43 -4.25 2.33 2.09
CA THR A 43 -5.08 3.13 1.18
C THR A 43 -5.70 4.31 1.92
N LEU A 44 -6.27 4.07 3.10
CA LEU A 44 -6.83 5.12 3.96
C LEU A 44 -5.74 6.05 4.50
N HIS A 45 -4.59 5.50 4.88
CA HIS A 45 -3.46 6.28 5.39
C HIS A 45 -2.86 7.23 4.34
N SER A 46 -2.95 6.88 3.07
CA SER A 46 -2.45 7.69 1.94
C SER A 46 -3.49 8.68 1.42
N ALA A 47 -4.72 8.64 1.96
CA ALA A 47 -5.80 9.54 1.57
C ALA A 47 -5.80 10.80 2.45
N ASP A 48 -6.08 11.96 1.85
CA ASP A 48 -6.16 13.23 2.55
C ASP A 48 -7.48 13.39 3.35
N ALA A 49 -8.46 12.52 3.09
CA ALA A 49 -9.78 12.55 3.68
C ALA A 49 -10.38 11.12 3.79
N PRO A 50 -11.42 10.93 4.63
CA PRO A 50 -12.16 9.68 4.67
C PRO A 50 -12.71 9.29 3.30
N LEU A 51 -12.77 7.99 2.99
CA LEU A 51 -13.15 7.44 1.69
C LEU A 51 -14.43 6.63 1.78
N ARG A 52 -15.23 6.61 0.70
CA ARG A 52 -16.30 5.61 0.51
C ARG A 52 -15.70 4.24 0.20
N VAL A 53 -16.42 3.18 0.55
CA VAL A 53 -15.97 1.80 0.23
C VAL A 53 -15.69 1.61 -1.26
N GLY A 54 -16.50 2.23 -2.14
CA GLY A 54 -16.27 2.21 -3.59
C GLY A 54 -14.94 2.85 -3.98
N GLU A 55 -14.60 3.99 -3.40
CA GLU A 55 -13.32 4.68 -3.66
C GLU A 55 -12.11 3.86 -3.18
N ILE A 56 -12.26 3.17 -2.05
CA ILE A 56 -11.22 2.23 -1.58
C ILE A 56 -11.08 1.08 -2.57
N ALA A 57 -12.18 0.50 -3.03
CA ALA A 57 -12.19 -0.59 -3.99
C ALA A 57 -11.52 -0.21 -5.31
N ASP A 58 -11.83 0.97 -5.84
CA ASP A 58 -11.23 1.52 -7.06
C ASP A 58 -9.71 1.68 -6.90
N ARG A 59 -9.26 2.28 -5.79
CA ARG A 59 -7.82 2.46 -5.52
C ARG A 59 -7.08 1.13 -5.34
N MET A 60 -7.74 0.13 -4.78
CA MET A 60 -7.20 -1.23 -4.60
C MET A 60 -7.37 -2.11 -5.85
N GLN A 61 -8.11 -1.65 -6.87
CA GLN A 61 -8.46 -2.42 -8.07
C GLN A 61 -9.14 -3.77 -7.73
N VAL A 62 -10.10 -3.73 -6.81
CA VAL A 62 -10.89 -4.89 -6.36
C VAL A 62 -12.37 -4.55 -6.33
N VAL A 63 -13.22 -5.55 -6.15
CA VAL A 63 -14.69 -5.35 -6.06
C VAL A 63 -15.10 -4.89 -4.66
N GLY A 64 -16.14 -4.04 -4.59
CA GLY A 64 -16.65 -3.43 -3.35
C GLY A 64 -16.95 -4.42 -2.22
N PRO A 65 -17.64 -5.56 -2.45
CA PRO A 65 -17.89 -6.56 -1.41
C PRO A 65 -16.65 -7.10 -0.72
N HIS A 66 -15.54 -7.21 -1.44
CA HIS A 66 -14.25 -7.62 -0.87
C HIS A 66 -13.76 -6.58 0.16
N VAL A 67 -13.79 -5.30 -0.21
CA VAL A 67 -13.41 -4.20 0.70
C VAL A 67 -14.35 -4.13 1.90
N THR A 68 -15.66 -4.24 1.70
CA THR A 68 -16.67 -4.21 2.79
C THR A 68 -16.35 -5.23 3.87
N ARG A 69 -15.95 -6.45 3.49
CA ARG A 69 -15.59 -7.51 4.43
C ARG A 69 -14.37 -7.12 5.27
N HIS A 70 -13.32 -6.58 4.63
CA HIS A 70 -12.10 -6.17 5.33
C HIS A 70 -12.33 -4.94 6.21
N VAL A 71 -13.06 -3.94 5.73
CA VAL A 71 -13.44 -2.77 6.53
C VAL A 71 -14.22 -3.20 7.79
N THR A 72 -15.17 -4.12 7.66
CA THR A 72 -15.94 -4.62 8.81
C THR A 72 -15.04 -5.37 9.82
N ALA A 73 -14.07 -6.16 9.34
CA ALA A 73 -13.11 -6.84 10.21
C ALA A 73 -12.17 -5.85 10.92
N LEU A 74 -11.71 -4.82 10.22
CA LEU A 74 -10.86 -3.77 10.80
C LEU A 74 -11.62 -2.88 11.78
N GLU A 75 -12.90 -2.60 11.53
CA GLU A 75 -13.77 -1.84 12.44
C GLU A 75 -13.99 -2.59 13.76
N LYS A 76 -14.25 -3.90 13.70
CA LYS A 76 -14.34 -4.74 14.90
C LYS A 76 -13.06 -4.75 15.74
N ARG A 77 -11.93 -4.47 15.13
CA ARG A 77 -10.62 -4.38 15.78
C ARG A 77 -10.26 -2.96 16.22
N GLY A 78 -11.15 -1.99 15.97
CA GLY A 78 -10.92 -0.60 16.33
C GLY A 78 -9.84 0.11 15.51
N LEU A 79 -9.49 -0.40 14.32
CA LEU A 79 -8.47 0.17 13.46
C LEU A 79 -9.04 1.17 12.44
N VAL A 80 -10.30 1.00 12.08
CA VAL A 80 -11.07 1.96 11.27
C VAL A 80 -12.41 2.24 11.92
N ARG A 81 -13.05 3.32 11.50
CA ARG A 81 -14.44 3.65 11.88
C ARG A 81 -15.20 4.18 10.68
N ARG A 82 -16.53 4.02 10.73
CA ARG A 82 -17.42 4.64 9.76
C ARG A 82 -17.95 5.95 10.30
N VAL A 83 -17.88 6.99 9.47
CA VAL A 83 -18.40 8.33 9.77
C VAL A 83 -19.46 8.72 8.76
N ALA A 84 -20.34 9.67 9.11
CA ALA A 84 -21.33 10.18 8.17
C ALA A 84 -20.64 10.94 7.02
N ASP A 85 -21.15 10.76 5.81
CA ASP A 85 -20.74 11.59 4.69
C ASP A 85 -21.44 12.96 4.78
N PRO A 86 -20.70 14.07 4.83
CA PRO A 86 -21.31 15.40 4.93
C PRO A 86 -22.18 15.76 3.73
N SER A 87 -21.93 15.15 2.57
CA SER A 87 -22.65 15.42 1.32
C SER A 87 -23.82 14.45 1.07
N ASP A 88 -23.88 13.32 1.77
CA ASP A 88 -24.90 12.30 1.60
C ASP A 88 -25.19 11.56 2.93
N GLN A 89 -26.27 11.91 3.59
CA GLN A 89 -26.65 11.33 4.87
C GLN A 89 -26.88 9.81 4.85
N ARG A 90 -27.11 9.23 3.67
CA ARG A 90 -27.28 7.78 3.49
C ARG A 90 -25.97 7.04 3.31
N ALA A 91 -24.89 7.75 2.96
CA ALA A 91 -23.58 7.18 2.75
C ALA A 91 -22.75 7.20 4.05
N ARG A 92 -21.78 6.29 4.10
CA ARG A 92 -20.78 6.25 5.16
C ARG A 92 -19.39 6.30 4.53
N LEU A 93 -18.56 7.11 5.14
CA LEU A 93 -17.13 7.17 4.85
C LEU A 93 -16.39 6.30 5.85
N VAL A 94 -15.22 5.82 5.46
CA VAL A 94 -14.31 5.05 6.29
C VAL A 94 -13.05 5.87 6.52
N GLU A 95 -12.63 5.95 7.78
CA GLU A 95 -11.37 6.59 8.17
C GLU A 95 -10.59 5.74 9.17
N LEU A 96 -9.30 6.00 9.28
CA LEU A 96 -8.47 5.38 10.31
C LEU A 96 -8.81 5.92 11.69
N THR A 97 -8.73 5.05 12.68
CA THR A 97 -8.59 5.47 14.08
C THR A 97 -7.12 5.80 14.37
N GLY A 98 -6.82 6.35 15.55
CA GLY A 98 -5.44 6.50 16.01
C GLY A 98 -4.67 5.17 15.97
N SER A 99 -5.28 4.09 16.48
CA SER A 99 -4.69 2.74 16.41
C SER A 99 -4.51 2.23 14.98
N GLY A 100 -5.41 2.56 14.06
CA GLY A 100 -5.27 2.23 12.65
C GLY A 100 -4.11 2.96 11.99
N SER A 101 -3.93 4.24 12.29
CA SER A 101 -2.78 5.03 11.81
C SER A 101 -1.46 4.46 12.35
N GLU A 102 -1.39 4.17 13.64
CA GLU A 102 -0.22 3.53 14.26
C GLU A 102 0.13 2.17 13.63
N ALA A 103 -0.89 1.36 13.30
CA ALA A 103 -0.71 0.08 12.63
C ALA A 103 -0.13 0.25 11.21
N ALA A 104 -0.65 1.20 10.45
CA ALA A 104 -0.13 1.53 9.12
C ALA A 104 1.31 2.03 9.19
N ASP A 105 1.63 2.89 10.13
CA ASP A 105 2.99 3.40 10.34
C ASP A 105 3.96 2.30 10.80
N ALA A 106 3.54 1.40 11.68
CA ALA A 106 4.34 0.26 12.11
C ALA A 106 4.69 -0.65 10.92
N TYR A 107 3.71 -0.96 10.07
CA TYR A 107 3.94 -1.73 8.85
C TYR A 107 4.97 -1.05 7.93
N LYS A 108 4.80 0.25 7.68
CA LYS A 108 5.73 1.04 6.85
C LYS A 108 7.14 1.04 7.43
N ARG A 109 7.28 1.27 8.74
CA ARG A 109 8.60 1.23 9.41
C ARG A 109 9.29 -0.12 9.24
N ASN A 110 8.56 -1.23 9.41
CA ASN A 110 9.11 -2.56 9.25
C ASN A 110 9.56 -2.83 7.82
N LEU A 111 8.73 -2.43 6.84
CA LEU A 111 9.05 -2.56 5.43
C LEU A 111 10.28 -1.73 5.03
N PHE A 112 10.31 -0.46 5.44
CA PHE A 112 11.44 0.43 5.16
C PHE A 112 12.70 0.02 5.91
N GLY A 113 12.59 -0.48 7.14
CA GLY A 113 13.71 -1.02 7.89
C GLY A 113 14.38 -2.20 7.18
N TRP A 114 13.58 -3.07 6.58
CA TRP A 114 14.10 -4.16 5.76
C TRP A 114 14.82 -3.64 4.51
N ILE A 115 14.22 -2.69 3.78
CA ILE A 115 14.83 -2.07 2.59
C ILE A 115 16.13 -1.37 2.97
N ALA A 116 16.14 -0.62 4.08
CA ALA A 116 17.33 0.02 4.59
C ALA A 116 18.45 -0.98 4.89
N GLY A 117 18.10 -2.15 5.47
CA GLY A 117 19.05 -3.24 5.70
C GLY A 117 19.66 -3.79 4.41
N VAL A 118 18.86 -3.96 3.36
CA VAL A 118 19.35 -4.40 2.03
C VAL A 118 20.29 -3.39 1.41
N LEU A 119 20.08 -2.10 1.67
CA LEU A 119 20.84 -1.00 1.09
C LEU A 119 21.96 -0.49 2.04
N ALA A 120 22.19 -1.15 3.17
CA ALA A 120 23.10 -0.66 4.22
C ALA A 120 24.53 -0.39 3.70
N ASP A 121 25.04 -1.32 2.89
CA ASP A 121 26.40 -1.25 2.34
C ASP A 121 26.50 -0.47 1.01
N TRP A 122 25.39 0.10 0.54
CA TRP A 122 25.40 0.86 -0.70
C TRP A 122 25.92 2.28 -0.46
N PRO A 123 26.74 2.84 -1.39
CA PRO A 123 27.10 4.25 -1.37
C PRO A 123 25.86 5.15 -1.33
N ALA A 124 25.94 6.28 -0.66
CA ALA A 124 24.83 7.22 -0.56
C ALA A 124 24.31 7.66 -1.94
N GLN A 125 25.20 7.93 -2.88
CA GLN A 125 24.87 8.30 -4.26
C GLN A 125 24.03 7.23 -4.97
N ASP A 126 24.32 5.93 -4.74
CA ASP A 126 23.59 4.83 -5.37
C ASP A 126 22.19 4.67 -4.76
N ARG A 127 22.05 4.90 -3.45
CA ARG A 127 20.74 4.90 -2.77
C ARG A 127 19.85 6.02 -3.26
N GLU A 128 20.39 7.22 -3.38
CA GLU A 128 19.68 8.39 -3.93
C GLU A 128 19.35 8.20 -5.40
N GLY A 129 20.29 7.65 -6.18
CA GLY A 129 20.10 7.30 -7.58
C GLY A 129 18.98 6.30 -7.78
N LEU A 130 18.93 5.24 -6.95
CA LEU A 130 17.87 4.24 -6.97
C LEU A 130 16.50 4.87 -6.69
N ALA A 131 16.38 5.66 -5.63
CA ALA A 131 15.13 6.31 -5.25
C ALA A 131 14.61 7.22 -6.39
N ARG A 132 15.49 8.05 -6.94
CA ARG A 132 15.15 8.96 -8.05
C ARG A 132 14.73 8.21 -9.32
N LEU A 133 15.46 7.15 -9.70
CA LEU A 133 15.17 6.39 -10.92
C LEU A 133 13.92 5.52 -10.78
N LEU A 134 13.66 4.93 -9.61
CA LEU A 134 12.41 4.21 -9.34
C LEU A 134 11.21 5.15 -9.35
N GLY A 135 11.31 6.33 -8.73
CA GLY A 135 10.25 7.33 -8.78
C GLY A 135 9.92 7.71 -10.23
N ARG A 136 10.94 8.07 -11.01
CA ARG A 136 10.74 8.39 -12.43
C ARG A 136 10.12 7.23 -13.22
N LEU A 137 10.58 5.99 -13.00
CA LEU A 137 10.01 4.82 -13.69
C LEU A 137 8.53 4.62 -13.34
N ALA A 138 8.16 4.82 -12.08
CA ALA A 138 6.78 4.71 -11.63
C ALA A 138 5.90 5.79 -12.29
N ASP A 139 6.34 7.05 -12.28
CA ASP A 139 5.61 8.18 -12.86
C ASP A 139 5.44 8.04 -14.38
N ASP A 140 6.53 7.72 -15.10
CA ASP A 140 6.51 7.53 -16.54
C ASP A 140 5.63 6.31 -16.94
N THR A 141 5.59 5.25 -16.11
CA THR A 141 4.74 4.08 -16.35
C THR A 141 3.27 4.44 -16.17
N ALA A 142 2.91 5.14 -15.10
CA ALA A 142 1.54 5.58 -14.85
C ALA A 142 1.04 6.46 -16.00
N ALA A 143 1.81 7.48 -16.39
CA ALA A 143 1.44 8.38 -17.49
C ALA A 143 1.27 7.63 -18.83
N HIS A 144 2.11 6.61 -19.08
CA HIS A 144 2.01 5.83 -20.32
C HIS A 144 0.76 4.95 -20.36
N LEU A 145 0.39 4.34 -19.21
CA LEU A 145 -0.83 3.53 -19.10
C LEU A 145 -2.09 4.40 -19.23
N ASP A 146 -2.13 5.56 -18.57
CA ASP A 146 -3.24 6.51 -18.67
C ASP A 146 -3.47 6.96 -20.12
N ALA A 147 -2.40 7.12 -20.91
CA ALA A 147 -2.50 7.47 -22.31
C ALA A 147 -3.08 6.34 -23.17
N LEU A 148 -2.79 5.07 -22.83
CA LEU A 148 -3.36 3.91 -23.54
C LEU A 148 -4.86 3.71 -23.27
N ASP A 149 -5.33 4.11 -22.09
CA ASP A 149 -6.75 3.99 -21.72
C ASP A 149 -7.63 5.10 -22.34
N GLN A 150 -7.01 6.13 -22.96
CA GLN A 150 -7.71 7.24 -23.62
C GLN A 150 -7.86 7.05 -25.14
N ASP A 151 -7.22 6.05 -25.73
CA ASP A 151 -7.30 5.68 -27.16
C ASP A 151 -8.29 4.52 -27.38
#